data_3ee40a1e9e16870689bee19b14e3e688
#
_entry.id   3ee40a1e9e16870689bee19b14e3e688
#
_cell.length_a   1.000
_cell.length_b   1.000
_cell.length_c   1.000
_cell.angle_alpha   90.00
_cell.angle_beta   90.00
_cell.angle_gamma   90.00
#
_symmetry.space_group_name_H-M   'P 1'
#
loop_
_entity.id
_entity.type
_entity.pdbx_description
1 polymer ?
#
loop_
_entity_poly.entity_id
_entity_poly.type
_entity_poly.pdbx_seq_one_letter_code
_entity_poly.pdbx_strand_id
1 'polypeptide(L)'
;MSVLLARAQLFAAIEGGSVPWNEEILKLGPIEVRDRLCAGGYKTASKATERINQTTGEEVLAQITKAGAFILTPEDVDWPQSLNDLAAPPIALLIKGQRENLTRLENSISIVGTRNPTSYGARIAGDFGVGVADHEWAVVSGGAIGIDAAAHKGCLVGEGITVAILGGGFNKNYPATHERLFAEICESGILISEVMPDVPAIPHRFLTRNRLIAGLSKATVVVEAAFRSGSLRTARDAAEIFRPVMAVPGPITAPTSEGCHRLIVERVAELVTSVSEIMELVKPINIK
;
A
#
# COMPACT_ATOMS: atom_id res chain seq x y z
N MET A 1 -17.09 17.20 19.13
CA MET A 1 -16.72 16.01 18.32
C MET A 1 -15.25 15.69 18.52
N SER A 2 -14.85 14.42 18.58
CA SER A 2 -13.43 14.03 18.65
C SER A 2 -12.77 14.05 17.25
N VAL A 3 -11.43 14.17 17.21
CA VAL A 3 -10.65 14.08 15.95
C VAL A 3 -10.90 12.75 15.26
N LEU A 4 -10.93 11.64 16.00
CA LEU A 4 -11.18 10.30 15.45
C LEU A 4 -12.53 10.21 14.72
N LEU A 5 -13.61 10.74 15.29
CA LEU A 5 -14.93 10.74 14.64
C LEU A 5 -14.95 11.60 13.37
N ALA A 6 -14.29 12.75 13.40
CA ALA A 6 -14.15 13.59 12.22
C ALA A 6 -13.36 12.88 11.10
N ARG A 7 -12.23 12.25 11.46
CA ARG A 7 -11.43 11.44 10.52
C ARG A 7 -12.22 10.28 9.94
N ALA A 8 -12.95 9.53 10.76
CA ALA A 8 -13.76 8.41 10.30
C ALA A 8 -14.82 8.86 9.29
N GLN A 9 -15.49 9.96 9.55
CA GLN A 9 -16.53 10.50 8.66
C GLN A 9 -15.94 11.06 7.35
N LEU A 10 -14.78 11.77 7.41
CA LEU A 10 -14.05 12.22 6.23
C LEU A 10 -13.54 11.05 5.38
N PHE A 11 -12.99 10.01 6.02
CA PHE A 11 -12.53 8.79 5.37
C PHE A 11 -13.65 8.09 4.58
N ALA A 12 -14.85 8.02 5.12
CA ALA A 12 -15.99 7.42 4.44
C ALA A 12 -16.50 8.28 3.25
N ALA A 13 -16.34 9.60 3.32
CA ALA A 13 -16.87 10.54 2.34
C ALA A 13 -15.92 10.85 1.17
N ILE A 14 -14.61 10.86 1.43
CA ILE A 14 -13.57 11.33 0.50
C ILE A 14 -12.78 10.15 -0.05
N GLU A 15 -12.62 10.07 -1.36
CA GLU A 15 -11.73 9.09 -2.00
C GLU A 15 -10.27 9.42 -1.69
N GLY A 16 -9.46 8.38 -1.38
CA GLY A 16 -8.05 8.53 -1.05
C GLY A 16 -7.20 9.11 -2.20
N GLY A 17 -6.04 9.63 -1.86
CA GLY A 17 -5.08 10.18 -2.82
C GLY A 17 -5.42 11.58 -3.36
N SER A 18 -6.30 12.31 -2.70
CA SER A 18 -6.67 13.67 -3.08
C SER A 18 -5.76 14.72 -2.44
N VAL A 19 -4.85 15.29 -3.22
CA VAL A 19 -3.97 16.38 -2.76
C VAL A 19 -4.78 17.58 -2.20
N PRO A 20 -5.82 18.10 -2.87
CA PRO A 20 -6.56 19.24 -2.34
C PRO A 20 -7.22 18.99 -0.98
N TRP A 21 -7.78 17.79 -0.77
CA TRP A 21 -8.38 17.46 0.52
C TRP A 21 -7.33 17.32 1.62
N ASN A 22 -6.17 16.78 1.26
CA ASN A 22 -5.08 16.65 2.21
C ASN A 22 -4.55 18.01 2.68
N GLU A 23 -4.31 18.94 1.72
CA GLU A 23 -3.89 20.30 2.01
C GLU A 23 -4.91 21.04 2.90
N GLU A 24 -6.21 20.87 2.61
CA GLU A 24 -7.27 21.48 3.41
C GLU A 24 -7.32 20.95 4.83
N ILE A 25 -7.18 19.60 5.01
CA ILE A 25 -7.13 18.97 6.33
C ILE A 25 -5.88 19.38 7.11
N LEU A 26 -4.72 19.48 6.46
CA LEU A 26 -3.50 19.96 7.10
C LEU A 26 -3.62 21.42 7.56
N LYS A 27 -4.30 22.26 6.79
CA LYS A 27 -4.47 23.69 7.08
C LYS A 27 -5.48 23.97 8.18
N LEU A 28 -6.62 23.30 8.19
CA LEU A 28 -7.76 23.62 9.06
C LEU A 28 -7.99 22.60 10.17
N GLY A 29 -7.40 21.41 10.04
CA GLY A 29 -7.68 20.27 10.90
C GLY A 29 -8.93 19.49 10.47
N PRO A 30 -9.02 18.20 10.85
CA PRO A 30 -10.09 17.31 10.38
C PRO A 30 -11.49 17.70 10.88
N ILE A 31 -11.62 18.29 12.08
CA ILE A 31 -12.91 18.71 12.63
C ILE A 31 -13.50 19.83 11.78
N GLU A 32 -12.74 20.90 11.54
CA GLU A 32 -13.21 22.05 10.78
C GLU A 32 -13.55 21.68 9.33
N VAL A 33 -12.70 20.86 8.68
CA VAL A 33 -12.96 20.41 7.28
C VAL A 33 -14.25 19.58 7.24
N ARG A 34 -14.45 18.68 8.20
CA ARG A 34 -15.67 17.89 8.32
C ARG A 34 -16.91 18.78 8.49
N ASP A 35 -16.87 19.76 9.40
CA ASP A 35 -18.00 20.63 9.69
C ASP A 35 -18.36 21.52 8.50
N ARG A 36 -17.35 22.06 7.80
CA ARG A 36 -17.56 22.79 6.55
C ARG A 36 -18.15 21.91 5.44
N LEU A 37 -17.68 20.65 5.33
CA LEU A 37 -18.18 19.73 4.32
C LEU A 37 -19.65 19.36 4.59
N CYS A 38 -20.02 19.08 5.85
CA CYS A 38 -21.41 18.84 6.25
C CYS A 38 -22.33 20.03 5.97
N ALA A 39 -21.85 21.25 6.16
CA ALA A 39 -22.57 22.47 5.88
C ALA A 39 -22.63 22.84 4.37
N GLY A 40 -22.02 22.05 3.47
CA GLY A 40 -21.97 22.35 2.05
C GLY A 40 -21.04 23.50 1.67
N GLY A 41 -20.05 23.80 2.50
CA GLY A 41 -19.10 24.92 2.31
C GLY A 41 -18.15 24.76 1.11
N TYR A 42 -18.09 23.56 0.50
CA TYR A 42 -17.24 23.27 -0.67
C TYR A 42 -18.09 23.07 -1.93
N LYS A 43 -18.26 24.12 -2.71
CA LYS A 43 -19.15 24.19 -3.89
C LYS A 43 -18.91 23.08 -4.93
N THR A 44 -17.65 22.62 -5.08
CA THR A 44 -17.26 21.59 -6.07
C THR A 44 -17.32 20.17 -5.52
N ALA A 45 -17.67 19.99 -4.26
CA ALA A 45 -17.59 18.72 -3.54
C ALA A 45 -18.96 18.05 -3.30
N SER A 46 -19.93 18.23 -4.20
CA SER A 46 -21.32 17.74 -4.01
C SER A 46 -21.42 16.26 -3.61
N LYS A 47 -20.63 15.38 -4.25
CA LYS A 47 -20.61 13.94 -3.91
C LYS A 47 -20.05 13.67 -2.50
N ALA A 48 -18.99 14.38 -2.09
CA ALA A 48 -18.43 14.23 -0.76
C ALA A 48 -19.39 14.80 0.31
N THR A 49 -20.04 15.93 0.03
CA THR A 49 -21.07 16.53 0.87
C THR A 49 -22.28 15.61 1.05
N GLU A 50 -22.71 14.95 -0.03
CA GLU A 50 -23.78 13.95 0.05
C GLU A 50 -23.38 12.77 0.93
N ARG A 51 -22.20 12.17 0.70
CA ARG A 51 -21.69 11.01 1.44
C ARG A 51 -21.50 11.31 2.92
N ILE A 52 -20.92 12.46 3.27
CA ILE A 52 -20.63 12.80 4.67
C ILE A 52 -21.91 12.97 5.51
N ASN A 53 -23.00 13.40 4.88
CA ASN A 53 -24.29 13.58 5.53
C ASN A 53 -25.13 12.28 5.59
N GLN A 54 -24.66 11.17 4.99
CA GLN A 54 -25.35 9.88 5.03
C GLN A 54 -25.04 9.06 6.28
N THR A 55 -23.88 9.30 6.94
CA THR A 55 -23.43 8.52 8.09
C THR A 55 -22.73 9.41 9.11
N THR A 56 -22.86 9.04 10.38
CA THR A 56 -22.09 9.66 11.47
C THR A 56 -20.72 8.98 11.64
N GLY A 57 -19.80 9.63 12.34
CA GLY A 57 -18.49 9.03 12.66
C GLY A 57 -18.60 7.74 13.46
N GLU A 58 -19.58 7.68 14.39
CA GLU A 58 -19.88 6.50 15.20
C GLU A 58 -20.37 5.32 14.35
N GLU A 59 -21.26 5.58 13.40
CA GLU A 59 -21.75 4.55 12.46
C GLU A 59 -20.63 4.03 11.57
N VAL A 60 -19.73 4.91 11.11
CA VAL A 60 -18.55 4.52 10.35
C VAL A 60 -17.66 3.61 11.17
N LEU A 61 -17.33 3.97 12.42
CA LEU A 61 -16.52 3.12 13.31
C LEU A 61 -17.20 1.79 13.60
N ALA A 62 -18.51 1.76 13.80
CA ALA A 62 -19.26 0.52 13.98
C ALA A 62 -19.19 -0.41 12.77
N GLN A 63 -19.29 0.13 11.54
CA GLN A 63 -19.12 -0.64 10.30
C GLN A 63 -17.71 -1.24 10.17
N ILE A 64 -16.67 -0.47 10.51
CA ILE A 64 -15.29 -0.92 10.50
C ILE A 64 -15.07 -2.06 11.49
N THR A 65 -15.52 -1.88 12.74
CA THR A 65 -15.44 -2.90 13.80
C THR A 65 -16.18 -4.19 13.42
N LYS A 66 -17.37 -4.07 12.81
CA LYS A 66 -18.15 -5.22 12.32
C LYS A 66 -17.40 -6.02 11.24
N ALA A 67 -16.54 -5.39 10.45
CA ALA A 67 -15.70 -6.07 9.46
C ALA A 67 -14.46 -6.73 10.07
N GLY A 68 -14.29 -6.70 11.40
CA GLY A 68 -13.11 -7.21 12.09
C GLY A 68 -11.86 -6.38 11.84
N ALA A 69 -12.04 -5.08 11.61
CA ALA A 69 -10.96 -4.15 11.33
C ALA A 69 -10.96 -2.99 12.34
N PHE A 70 -9.89 -2.20 12.36
CA PHE A 70 -9.83 -0.94 13.08
C PHE A 70 -9.37 0.18 12.17
N ILE A 71 -9.67 1.41 12.51
CA ILE A 71 -9.18 2.60 11.83
C ILE A 71 -7.87 3.03 12.48
N LEU A 72 -6.90 3.38 11.66
CA LEU A 72 -5.63 3.97 12.03
C LEU A 72 -5.57 5.39 11.47
N THR A 73 -5.23 6.36 12.30
CA THR A 73 -5.21 7.78 11.95
C THR A 73 -3.84 8.39 12.18
N PRO A 74 -3.50 9.53 11.56
CA PRO A 74 -2.22 10.23 11.78
C PRO A 74 -1.95 10.61 13.24
N GLU A 75 -2.97 10.64 14.09
CA GLU A 75 -2.85 10.93 15.51
C GLU A 75 -2.48 9.70 16.38
N ASP A 76 -2.55 8.49 15.79
CA ASP A 76 -2.17 7.26 16.50
C ASP A 76 -0.65 7.15 16.62
N VAL A 77 -0.19 6.61 17.75
CA VAL A 77 1.26 6.46 18.04
C VAL A 77 1.97 5.52 17.07
N ASP A 78 1.26 4.54 16.56
CA ASP A 78 1.75 3.53 15.61
C ASP A 78 1.46 3.89 14.13
N TRP A 79 1.09 5.16 13.87
CA TRP A 79 0.97 5.65 12.49
C TRP A 79 2.32 5.59 11.77
N PRO A 80 2.41 4.94 10.59
CA PRO A 80 3.63 4.89 9.81
C PRO A 80 4.02 6.30 9.30
N GLN A 81 5.00 6.93 9.95
CA GLN A 81 5.43 8.28 9.61
C GLN A 81 5.90 8.42 8.15
N SER A 82 6.35 7.31 7.58
CA SER A 82 6.75 7.20 6.18
C SER A 82 5.66 7.57 5.17
N LEU A 83 4.38 7.54 5.56
CA LEU A 83 3.25 7.97 4.71
C LEU A 83 3.17 9.49 4.57
N ASN A 84 3.81 10.24 5.47
CA ASN A 84 3.81 11.71 5.40
C ASN A 84 4.70 12.23 4.24
N ASP A 85 5.56 11.38 3.66
CA ASP A 85 6.36 11.71 2.49
C ASP A 85 5.54 11.74 1.19
N LEU A 86 4.33 11.18 1.21
CA LEU A 86 3.44 11.16 0.04
C LEU A 86 2.87 12.55 -0.23
N ALA A 87 2.72 12.91 -1.51
CA ALA A 87 2.04 14.16 -1.91
C ALA A 87 0.58 14.24 -1.40
N ALA A 88 -0.06 13.09 -1.20
CA ALA A 88 -1.39 12.97 -0.60
C ALA A 88 -1.38 11.83 0.43
N PRO A 89 -0.91 12.06 1.68
CA PRO A 89 -1.03 11.12 2.76
C PRO A 89 -2.48 10.67 2.98
N PRO A 90 -2.74 9.43 3.45
CA PRO A 90 -4.11 9.00 3.68
C PRO A 90 -4.76 9.76 4.84
N ILE A 91 -6.06 10.05 4.74
CA ILE A 91 -6.87 10.65 5.81
C ILE A 91 -6.90 9.73 7.03
N ALA A 92 -7.02 8.44 6.78
CA ALA A 92 -6.95 7.32 7.70
C ALA A 92 -6.68 6.04 6.89
N LEU A 93 -6.38 4.94 7.57
CA LEU A 93 -6.27 3.60 7.01
C LEU A 93 -7.15 2.63 7.78
N LEU A 94 -7.71 1.64 7.11
CA LEU A 94 -8.29 0.48 7.76
C LEU A 94 -7.26 -0.62 7.84
N ILE A 95 -7.16 -1.24 9.00
CA ILE A 95 -6.21 -2.29 9.32
C ILE A 95 -6.97 -3.54 9.76
N LYS A 96 -6.56 -4.71 9.22
CA LYS A 96 -7.07 -6.01 9.65
C LYS A 96 -5.89 -6.97 9.81
N GLY A 97 -5.84 -7.72 10.90
CA GLY A 97 -4.72 -8.58 11.29
C GLY A 97 -4.02 -8.07 12.55
N GLN A 98 -2.70 -8.28 12.64
CA GLN A 98 -1.91 -8.07 13.86
C GLN A 98 -1.41 -6.63 13.94
N ARG A 99 -2.05 -5.79 14.77
CA ARG A 99 -1.72 -4.35 14.90
C ARG A 99 -0.27 -4.09 15.29
N GLU A 100 0.28 -4.91 16.16
CA GLU A 100 1.68 -4.83 16.63
C GLU A 100 2.70 -4.87 15.50
N ASN A 101 2.34 -5.49 14.36
CA ASN A 101 3.20 -5.56 13.19
C ASN A 101 3.28 -4.25 12.38
N LEU A 102 2.52 -3.21 12.76
CA LEU A 102 2.66 -1.88 12.13
C LEU A 102 4.08 -1.31 12.33
N THR A 103 4.72 -1.61 13.45
CA THR A 103 6.12 -1.19 13.73
C THR A 103 7.12 -1.84 12.76
N ARG A 104 6.80 -2.99 12.18
CA ARG A 104 7.65 -3.68 11.20
C ARG A 104 7.71 -2.98 9.84
N LEU A 105 6.77 -2.07 9.57
CA LEU A 105 6.78 -1.28 8.34
C LEU A 105 8.00 -0.35 8.24
N GLU A 106 8.64 0.00 9.35
CA GLU A 106 9.89 0.77 9.35
C GLU A 106 11.04 0.02 8.67
N ASN A 107 11.01 -1.32 8.70
CA ASN A 107 11.94 -2.19 8.01
C ASN A 107 11.17 -3.10 7.05
N SER A 108 10.80 -2.54 5.89
CA SER A 108 10.03 -3.28 4.91
C SER A 108 10.49 -3.00 3.48
N ILE A 109 10.30 -4.02 2.63
CA ILE A 109 10.57 -3.96 1.18
C ILE A 109 9.27 -4.23 0.44
N SER A 110 8.93 -3.38 -0.52
CA SER A 110 7.85 -3.73 -1.44
C SER A 110 8.37 -4.57 -2.61
N ILE A 111 7.67 -5.69 -2.88
CA ILE A 111 7.95 -6.58 -4.01
C ILE A 111 6.71 -6.58 -4.90
N VAL A 112 6.86 -6.06 -6.11
CA VAL A 112 5.74 -5.85 -7.04
C VAL A 112 6.07 -6.33 -8.45
N GLY A 113 5.03 -6.53 -9.25
CA GLY A 113 5.26 -6.92 -10.64
C GLY A 113 4.00 -7.25 -11.43
N THR A 114 4.20 -8.01 -12.50
CA THR A 114 3.12 -8.41 -13.40
C THR A 114 2.13 -9.36 -12.73
N ARG A 115 0.86 -9.28 -13.17
CA ARG A 115 -0.20 -10.22 -12.78
C ARG A 115 -0.11 -11.57 -13.50
N ASN A 116 0.71 -11.64 -14.55
CA ASN A 116 0.94 -12.85 -15.34
C ASN A 116 2.45 -13.12 -15.45
N PRO A 117 3.08 -13.56 -14.35
CA PRO A 117 4.51 -13.80 -14.33
C PRO A 117 4.89 -15.07 -15.11
N THR A 118 6.15 -15.10 -15.56
CA THR A 118 6.78 -16.35 -15.96
C THR A 118 7.08 -17.22 -14.73
N SER A 119 7.40 -18.49 -14.96
CA SER A 119 7.87 -19.37 -13.86
C SER A 119 9.15 -18.82 -13.19
N TYR A 120 10.01 -18.11 -13.96
CA TYR A 120 11.17 -17.41 -13.44
C TYR A 120 10.76 -16.29 -12.49
N GLY A 121 9.90 -15.37 -12.93
CA GLY A 121 9.48 -14.23 -12.10
C GLY A 121 8.74 -14.65 -10.83
N ALA A 122 7.84 -15.64 -10.95
CA ALA A 122 7.11 -16.16 -9.80
C ALA A 122 8.06 -16.78 -8.75
N ARG A 123 9.08 -17.55 -9.20
CA ARG A 123 10.09 -18.13 -8.32
C ARG A 123 10.92 -17.04 -7.64
N ILE A 124 11.47 -16.08 -8.41
CA ILE A 124 12.29 -14.99 -7.86
C ILE A 124 11.51 -14.17 -6.83
N ALA A 125 10.23 -13.85 -7.10
CA ALA A 125 9.40 -13.13 -6.15
C ALA A 125 9.19 -13.92 -4.83
N GLY A 126 9.01 -15.24 -4.93
CA GLY A 126 8.92 -16.13 -3.78
C GLY A 126 10.23 -16.19 -3.01
N ASP A 127 11.36 -16.44 -3.71
CA ASP A 127 12.69 -16.51 -3.10
C ASP A 127 13.07 -15.18 -2.41
N PHE A 128 12.72 -14.04 -3.03
CA PHE A 128 12.93 -12.73 -2.40
C PHE A 128 12.03 -12.52 -1.19
N GLY A 129 10.79 -13.02 -1.23
CA GLY A 129 9.90 -13.00 -0.08
C GLY A 129 10.48 -13.76 1.13
N VAL A 130 11.00 -14.98 0.90
CA VAL A 130 11.71 -15.76 1.93
C VAL A 130 12.93 -15.00 2.44
N GLY A 131 13.79 -14.56 1.53
CA GLY A 131 15.04 -13.91 1.92
C GLY A 131 14.85 -12.57 2.66
N VAL A 132 13.80 -11.80 2.35
CA VAL A 132 13.45 -10.60 3.12
C VAL A 132 12.99 -10.97 4.53
N ALA A 133 12.20 -12.05 4.67
CA ALA A 133 11.79 -12.59 5.96
C ALA A 133 12.99 -13.07 6.80
N ASP A 134 13.96 -13.76 6.20
CA ASP A 134 15.20 -14.23 6.85
C ASP A 134 16.04 -13.07 7.42
N HIS A 135 15.88 -11.86 6.87
CA HIS A 135 16.50 -10.64 7.40
C HIS A 135 15.65 -9.92 8.46
N GLU A 136 14.53 -10.53 8.89
CA GLU A 136 13.56 -9.95 9.82
C GLU A 136 12.90 -8.66 9.29
N TRP A 137 12.84 -8.48 7.96
CA TRP A 137 12.16 -7.39 7.30
C TRP A 137 10.77 -7.82 6.83
N ALA A 138 9.84 -6.87 6.79
CA ALA A 138 8.50 -7.13 6.28
C ALA A 138 8.44 -7.03 4.76
N VAL A 139 7.61 -7.87 4.13
CA VAL A 139 7.27 -7.76 2.72
C VAL A 139 5.96 -6.97 2.55
N VAL A 140 5.98 -5.90 1.79
CA VAL A 140 4.78 -5.13 1.42
C VAL A 140 4.44 -5.40 -0.03
N SER A 141 3.18 -5.67 -0.34
CA SER A 141 2.74 -5.80 -1.73
C SER A 141 1.25 -5.50 -1.89
N GLY A 142 0.74 -5.65 -3.10
CA GLY A 142 -0.63 -5.26 -3.41
C GLY A 142 -1.67 -6.37 -3.32
N GLY A 143 -1.29 -7.60 -3.01
CA GLY A 143 -2.20 -8.74 -2.96
C GLY A 143 -2.80 -9.13 -4.32
N ALA A 144 -2.24 -8.65 -5.43
CA ALA A 144 -2.68 -9.04 -6.78
C ALA A 144 -2.23 -10.47 -7.12
N ILE A 145 -2.88 -11.07 -8.13
CA ILE A 145 -2.35 -12.32 -8.71
C ILE A 145 -0.95 -12.09 -9.28
N GLY A 146 -0.15 -13.13 -9.36
CA GLY A 146 1.18 -13.08 -9.96
C GLY A 146 2.28 -12.76 -8.96
N ILE A 147 3.12 -11.76 -9.26
CA ILE A 147 4.30 -11.41 -8.45
C ILE A 147 3.94 -11.08 -7.01
N ASP A 148 2.91 -10.26 -6.78
CA ASP A 148 2.47 -9.88 -5.44
C ASP A 148 2.14 -11.10 -4.59
N ALA A 149 1.34 -12.02 -5.15
CA ALA A 149 0.97 -13.27 -4.45
C ALA A 149 2.17 -14.19 -4.19
N ALA A 150 3.12 -14.27 -5.12
CA ALA A 150 4.33 -15.06 -4.95
C ALA A 150 5.20 -14.49 -3.82
N ALA A 151 5.36 -13.18 -3.76
CA ALA A 151 6.11 -12.48 -2.72
C ALA A 151 5.47 -12.69 -1.33
N HIS A 152 4.13 -12.53 -1.21
CA HIS A 152 3.43 -12.79 0.05
C HIS A 152 3.60 -14.23 0.52
N LYS A 153 3.42 -15.20 -0.38
CA LYS A 153 3.59 -16.63 -0.08
C LYS A 153 5.02 -16.97 0.34
N GLY A 154 6.02 -16.42 -0.36
CA GLY A 154 7.42 -16.59 0.01
C GLY A 154 7.69 -16.07 1.42
N CYS A 155 7.23 -14.88 1.74
CA CYS A 155 7.37 -14.30 3.07
C CYS A 155 6.70 -15.17 4.17
N LEU A 156 5.49 -15.68 3.90
CA LEU A 156 4.80 -16.59 4.83
C LEU A 156 5.53 -17.93 5.00
N VAL A 157 6.13 -18.48 3.94
CA VAL A 157 6.97 -19.70 4.01
C VAL A 157 8.22 -19.46 4.86
N GLY A 158 8.82 -18.26 4.78
CA GLY A 158 9.91 -17.83 5.64
C GLY A 158 9.46 -17.37 7.03
N GLU A 159 8.21 -17.66 7.44
CA GLU A 159 7.64 -17.24 8.73
C GLU A 159 7.75 -15.73 9.01
N GLY A 160 7.88 -14.95 7.94
CA GLY A 160 8.02 -13.49 7.99
C GLY A 160 6.70 -12.74 8.05
N ILE A 161 6.79 -11.45 8.31
CA ILE A 161 5.63 -10.55 8.33
C ILE A 161 5.38 -10.00 6.94
N THR A 162 4.16 -10.20 6.42
CA THR A 162 3.78 -9.62 5.15
C THR A 162 2.55 -8.73 5.27
N VAL A 163 2.54 -7.65 4.48
CA VAL A 163 1.51 -6.61 4.51
C VAL A 163 0.92 -6.45 3.12
N ALA A 164 -0.36 -6.75 2.98
CA ALA A 164 -1.07 -6.58 1.73
C ALA A 164 -1.90 -5.28 1.74
N ILE A 165 -1.61 -4.38 0.81
CA ILE A 165 -2.38 -3.16 0.61
C ILE A 165 -3.46 -3.44 -0.42
N LEU A 166 -4.73 -3.29 -0.08
CA LEU A 166 -5.85 -3.65 -0.95
C LEU A 166 -6.41 -2.44 -1.71
N GLY A 167 -6.86 -2.66 -2.94
CA GLY A 167 -7.56 -1.64 -3.73
C GLY A 167 -9.08 -1.57 -3.47
N GLY A 168 -9.59 -2.38 -2.56
CA GLY A 168 -10.98 -2.43 -2.10
C GLY A 168 -11.07 -2.72 -0.62
N GLY A 169 -12.27 -2.72 -0.07
CA GLY A 169 -12.53 -3.01 1.35
C GLY A 169 -12.50 -4.50 1.65
N PHE A 170 -12.41 -4.83 2.94
CA PHE A 170 -12.18 -6.19 3.44
C PHE A 170 -13.34 -7.17 3.26
N ASN A 171 -14.56 -6.68 3.04
CA ASN A 171 -15.74 -7.53 2.83
C ASN A 171 -15.89 -7.97 1.35
N LYS A 172 -15.05 -7.47 0.45
CA LYS A 172 -15.06 -7.78 -0.98
C LYS A 172 -13.65 -8.04 -1.49
N ASN A 173 -13.13 -9.21 -1.12
CA ASN A 173 -11.79 -9.64 -1.53
C ASN A 173 -11.60 -9.61 -3.04
N TYR A 174 -10.53 -8.95 -3.47
CA TYR A 174 -10.10 -8.97 -4.86
C TYR A 174 -8.57 -9.16 -4.95
N PRO A 175 -8.13 -10.19 -5.69
CA PRO A 175 -8.94 -11.19 -6.38
C PRO A 175 -9.63 -12.16 -5.42
N ALA A 176 -10.83 -12.64 -5.74
CA ALA A 176 -11.57 -13.56 -4.89
C ALA A 176 -10.83 -14.90 -4.65
N THR A 177 -9.95 -15.28 -5.57
CA THR A 177 -9.08 -16.46 -5.45
C THR A 177 -8.04 -16.36 -4.34
N HIS A 178 -7.82 -15.18 -3.77
CA HIS A 178 -6.84 -14.93 -2.70
C HIS A 178 -7.47 -14.87 -1.30
N GLU A 179 -8.73 -15.27 -1.15
CA GLU A 179 -9.39 -15.28 0.18
C GLU A 179 -8.57 -16.03 1.23
N ARG A 180 -8.06 -17.22 0.88
CA ARG A 180 -7.19 -18.00 1.76
C ARG A 180 -5.87 -17.29 2.05
N LEU A 181 -5.21 -16.74 1.03
CA LEU A 181 -3.97 -15.99 1.21
C LEU A 181 -4.17 -14.78 2.14
N PHE A 182 -5.26 -14.05 1.97
CA PHE A 182 -5.55 -12.91 2.84
C PHE A 182 -5.87 -13.32 4.28
N ALA A 183 -6.50 -14.48 4.48
CA ALA A 183 -6.70 -15.05 5.81
C ALA A 183 -5.35 -15.41 6.46
N GLU A 184 -4.47 -16.12 5.75
CA GLU A 184 -3.11 -16.46 6.21
C GLU A 184 -2.28 -15.18 6.54
N ILE A 185 -2.39 -14.13 5.72
CA ILE A 185 -1.75 -12.83 6.01
C ILE A 185 -2.30 -12.22 7.30
N CYS A 186 -3.61 -12.28 7.55
CA CYS A 186 -4.20 -11.74 8.79
C CYS A 186 -3.73 -12.47 10.06
N GLU A 187 -3.33 -13.73 9.97
CA GLU A 187 -2.87 -14.52 11.12
C GLU A 187 -1.51 -14.05 11.65
N SER A 188 -0.59 -13.66 10.77
CA SER A 188 0.79 -13.28 11.12
C SER A 188 1.20 -11.88 10.65
N GLY A 189 0.42 -11.25 9.78
CA GLY A 189 0.71 -9.97 9.17
C GLY A 189 -0.49 -9.01 9.19
N ILE A 190 -0.63 -8.20 8.14
CA ILE A 190 -1.63 -7.12 8.10
C ILE A 190 -2.23 -6.98 6.70
N LEU A 191 -3.54 -6.75 6.63
CA LEU A 191 -4.21 -6.16 5.47
C LEU A 191 -4.47 -4.68 5.73
N ILE A 192 -4.19 -3.84 4.74
CA ILE A 192 -4.42 -2.40 4.78
C ILE A 192 -5.36 -1.98 3.65
N SER A 193 -6.30 -1.10 3.94
CA SER A 193 -7.19 -0.50 2.93
C SER A 193 -7.43 0.98 3.21
N GLU A 194 -7.55 1.78 2.16
CA GLU A 194 -7.91 3.21 2.22
C GLU A 194 -9.37 3.44 1.83
N VAL A 195 -10.21 2.43 1.91
CA VAL A 195 -11.66 2.53 1.62
C VAL A 195 -12.48 1.74 2.63
N MET A 196 -13.76 2.08 2.78
CA MET A 196 -14.69 1.40 3.67
C MET A 196 -14.83 -0.11 3.34
N PRO A 197 -15.16 -0.96 4.33
CA PRO A 197 -15.13 -2.43 4.18
C PRO A 197 -15.94 -3.00 3.03
N ASP A 198 -17.08 -2.40 2.68
CA ASP A 198 -17.97 -2.87 1.61
C ASP A 198 -17.67 -2.27 0.23
N VAL A 199 -16.67 -1.39 0.14
CA VAL A 199 -16.32 -0.71 -1.10
C VAL A 199 -15.56 -1.67 -2.04
N PRO A 200 -16.06 -1.91 -3.27
CA PRO A 200 -15.41 -2.83 -4.21
C PRO A 200 -14.10 -2.27 -4.77
N ALA A 201 -13.18 -3.17 -5.12
CA ALA A 201 -12.01 -2.83 -5.90
C ALA A 201 -12.41 -2.45 -7.32
N ILE A 202 -11.92 -1.31 -7.82
CA ILE A 202 -12.13 -0.84 -9.18
C ILE A 202 -10.81 -0.31 -9.77
N PRO A 203 -10.66 -0.21 -11.09
CA PRO A 203 -9.37 0.04 -11.75
C PRO A 203 -8.60 1.23 -11.20
N HIS A 204 -9.23 2.38 -11.01
CA HIS A 204 -8.53 3.57 -10.51
C HIS A 204 -8.03 3.41 -9.06
N ARG A 205 -8.73 2.65 -8.20
CA ARG A 205 -8.30 2.43 -6.81
C ARG A 205 -7.03 1.62 -6.70
N PHE A 206 -6.76 0.72 -7.66
CA PHE A 206 -5.47 0.03 -7.72
C PHE A 206 -4.32 1.01 -7.98
N LEU A 207 -4.54 2.00 -8.86
CA LEU A 207 -3.53 3.01 -9.16
C LEU A 207 -3.32 3.96 -7.97
N THR A 208 -4.39 4.43 -7.34
CA THR A 208 -4.32 5.29 -6.16
C THR A 208 -3.64 4.58 -4.98
N ARG A 209 -3.96 3.29 -4.77
CA ARG A 209 -3.40 2.46 -3.72
C ARG A 209 -1.88 2.26 -3.86
N ASN A 210 -1.34 2.21 -5.10
CA ASN A 210 0.08 1.92 -5.33
C ASN A 210 1.03 2.87 -4.60
N ARG A 211 0.64 4.15 -4.42
CA ARG A 211 1.42 5.10 -3.62
C ARG A 211 1.59 4.65 -2.16
N LEU A 212 0.62 3.92 -1.60
CA LEU A 212 0.71 3.39 -0.24
C LEU A 212 1.71 2.23 -0.16
N ILE A 213 1.81 1.39 -1.19
CA ILE A 213 2.83 0.34 -1.27
C ILE A 213 4.22 0.99 -1.25
N ALA A 214 4.43 1.99 -2.09
CA ALA A 214 5.68 2.76 -2.14
C ALA A 214 5.95 3.49 -0.81
N GLY A 215 4.95 4.18 -0.27
CA GLY A 215 5.07 5.01 0.93
C GLY A 215 5.31 4.22 2.22
N LEU A 216 4.81 3.00 2.34
CA LEU A 216 5.00 2.16 3.52
C LEU A 216 6.34 1.41 3.54
N SER A 217 7.05 1.34 2.40
CA SER A 217 8.27 0.54 2.27
C SER A 217 9.52 1.40 2.21
N LYS A 218 10.65 0.88 2.69
CA LYS A 218 11.97 1.51 2.55
C LYS A 218 12.47 1.53 1.12
N ALA A 219 12.09 0.51 0.33
CA ALA A 219 12.46 0.39 -1.08
C ALA A 219 11.43 -0.45 -1.84
N THR A 220 11.46 -0.35 -3.17
CA THR A 220 10.57 -1.08 -4.06
C THR A 220 11.38 -1.93 -5.05
N VAL A 221 11.08 -3.24 -5.10
CA VAL A 221 11.66 -4.19 -6.05
C VAL A 221 10.60 -4.56 -7.08
N VAL A 222 10.91 -4.35 -8.37
CA VAL A 222 10.09 -4.78 -9.50
C VAL A 222 10.70 -6.06 -10.07
N VAL A 223 9.98 -7.19 -9.97
CA VAL A 223 10.51 -8.51 -10.38
C VAL A 223 10.28 -8.75 -11.88
N GLU A 224 9.08 -8.58 -12.35
CA GLU A 224 8.71 -8.61 -13.79
C GLU A 224 7.66 -7.56 -14.06
N ALA A 225 7.81 -6.83 -15.15
CA ALA A 225 6.83 -5.84 -15.61
C ALA A 225 6.86 -5.70 -17.13
N ALA A 226 5.71 -5.81 -17.78
CA ALA A 226 5.59 -5.39 -19.17
C ALA A 226 5.63 -3.85 -19.27
N PHE A 227 5.88 -3.32 -20.45
CA PHE A 227 6.03 -1.89 -20.74
C PHE A 227 4.92 -0.97 -20.15
N ARG A 228 3.68 -1.48 -20.07
CA ARG A 228 2.51 -0.74 -19.53
C ARG A 228 1.98 -1.34 -18.22
N SER A 229 2.84 -1.98 -17.43
CA SER A 229 2.45 -2.59 -16.16
C SER A 229 2.12 -1.53 -15.11
N GLY A 230 1.08 -1.81 -14.30
CA GLY A 230 0.73 -0.98 -13.13
C GLY A 230 1.83 -0.93 -12.06
N SER A 231 2.70 -1.95 -11.99
CA SER A 231 3.84 -2.00 -11.07
C SER A 231 4.90 -0.93 -11.37
N LEU A 232 5.00 -0.47 -12.65
CA LEU A 232 5.87 0.66 -13.01
C LEU A 232 5.38 1.97 -12.37
N ARG A 233 4.10 2.08 -12.09
CA ARG A 233 3.56 3.24 -11.35
C ARG A 233 4.04 3.22 -9.90
N THR A 234 3.99 2.06 -9.24
CA THR A 234 4.52 1.90 -7.86
C THR A 234 6.01 2.26 -7.80
N ALA A 235 6.80 1.81 -8.80
CA ALA A 235 8.21 2.16 -8.89
C ALA A 235 8.44 3.67 -9.01
N ARG A 236 7.64 4.36 -9.83
CA ARG A 236 7.73 5.82 -9.97
C ARG A 236 7.25 6.55 -8.73
N ASP A 237 6.14 6.12 -8.11
CA ASP A 237 5.65 6.67 -6.85
C ASP A 237 6.74 6.56 -5.76
N ALA A 238 7.52 5.46 -5.72
CA ALA A 238 8.65 5.31 -4.80
C ALA A 238 9.79 6.28 -5.12
N ALA A 239 10.17 6.41 -6.40
CA ALA A 239 11.21 7.35 -6.84
C ALA A 239 10.83 8.82 -6.56
N GLU A 240 9.56 9.20 -6.74
CA GLU A 240 9.04 10.54 -6.45
C GLU A 240 9.21 10.94 -4.97
N ILE A 241 9.20 9.97 -4.05
CA ILE A 241 9.46 10.19 -2.61
C ILE A 241 10.88 9.79 -2.19
N PHE A 242 11.80 9.74 -3.15
CA PHE A 242 13.23 9.46 -2.94
C PHE A 242 13.53 8.11 -2.27
N ARG A 243 12.71 7.09 -2.51
CA ARG A 243 12.98 5.74 -2.05
C ARG A 243 13.69 4.93 -3.11
N PRO A 244 14.68 4.11 -2.73
CA PRO A 244 15.37 3.22 -3.65
C PRO A 244 14.38 2.35 -4.44
N VAL A 245 14.58 2.31 -5.74
CA VAL A 245 13.85 1.42 -6.64
C VAL A 245 14.84 0.44 -7.23
N MET A 246 14.46 -0.81 -7.28
CA MET A 246 15.27 -1.91 -7.79
C MET A 246 14.48 -2.68 -8.83
N ALA A 247 15.17 -3.26 -9.80
CA ALA A 247 14.55 -4.06 -10.84
C ALA A 247 15.36 -5.32 -11.13
N VAL A 248 14.64 -6.43 -11.22
CA VAL A 248 15.23 -7.72 -11.54
C VAL A 248 15.43 -7.81 -13.07
N PRO A 249 16.64 -8.17 -13.56
CA PRO A 249 16.87 -8.36 -14.97
C PRO A 249 16.20 -9.64 -15.48
N GLY A 250 15.89 -9.66 -16.77
CA GLY A 250 15.35 -10.84 -17.44
C GLY A 250 15.78 -10.89 -18.89
N PRO A 251 15.35 -11.89 -19.67
CA PRO A 251 15.72 -11.99 -21.08
C PRO A 251 15.25 -10.75 -21.86
N ILE A 252 16.12 -10.20 -22.71
CA ILE A 252 15.80 -9.02 -23.54
C ILE A 252 14.68 -9.26 -24.56
N THR A 253 14.37 -10.51 -24.83
CA THR A 253 13.28 -10.93 -25.72
C THR A 253 11.97 -11.20 -24.99
N ALA A 254 11.94 -11.12 -23.65
CA ALA A 254 10.74 -11.39 -22.87
C ALA A 254 9.95 -10.09 -22.63
N PRO A 255 8.68 -10.00 -23.08
CA PRO A 255 7.85 -8.82 -22.86
C PRO A 255 7.67 -8.45 -21.38
N THR A 256 7.73 -9.44 -20.48
CA THR A 256 7.65 -9.25 -19.03
C THR A 256 8.89 -8.62 -18.41
N SER A 257 10.02 -8.53 -19.15
CA SER A 257 11.26 -7.87 -18.69
C SER A 257 11.38 -6.42 -19.17
N GLU A 258 10.61 -6.01 -20.18
CA GLU A 258 10.73 -4.70 -20.82
C GLU A 258 10.60 -3.53 -19.82
N GLY A 259 9.65 -3.62 -18.89
CA GLY A 259 9.45 -2.59 -17.89
C GLY A 259 10.60 -2.48 -16.90
N CYS A 260 11.16 -3.62 -16.46
CA CYS A 260 12.35 -3.64 -15.60
C CYS A 260 13.57 -3.04 -16.32
N HIS A 261 13.83 -3.45 -17.56
CA HIS A 261 14.93 -2.90 -18.36
C HIS A 261 14.78 -1.39 -18.55
N ARG A 262 13.54 -0.92 -18.79
CA ARG A 262 13.27 0.50 -18.96
C ARG A 262 13.58 1.29 -17.69
N LEU A 263 13.13 0.82 -16.52
CA LEU A 263 13.45 1.47 -15.23
C LEU A 263 14.96 1.58 -15.01
N ILE A 264 15.73 0.53 -15.37
CA ILE A 264 17.19 0.52 -15.28
C ILE A 264 17.82 1.53 -16.25
N VAL A 265 17.42 1.51 -17.52
CA VAL A 265 17.95 2.42 -18.54
C VAL A 265 17.62 3.89 -18.24
N GLU A 266 16.42 4.16 -17.72
CA GLU A 266 15.98 5.49 -17.29
C GLU A 266 16.66 5.94 -15.97
N ARG A 267 17.48 5.07 -15.34
CA ARG A 267 18.14 5.29 -14.04
C ARG A 267 17.15 5.58 -12.90
N VAL A 268 15.97 5.03 -13.02
CA VAL A 268 14.95 5.02 -11.97
C VAL A 268 15.18 3.87 -11.01
N ALA A 269 15.73 2.75 -11.47
CA ALA A 269 15.98 1.56 -10.68
C ALA A 269 17.42 1.07 -10.80
N GLU A 270 17.97 0.60 -9.67
CA GLU A 270 19.20 -0.20 -9.64
C GLU A 270 18.88 -1.64 -10.04
N LEU A 271 19.80 -2.29 -10.78
CA LEU A 271 19.69 -3.69 -11.10
C LEU A 271 20.04 -4.53 -9.87
N VAL A 272 19.20 -5.50 -9.52
CA VAL A 272 19.45 -6.46 -8.44
C VAL A 272 19.18 -7.89 -8.87
N THR A 273 20.01 -8.82 -8.38
CA THR A 273 19.92 -10.25 -8.67
C THR A 273 19.81 -11.11 -7.42
N SER A 274 19.96 -10.51 -6.24
CA SER A 274 19.93 -11.19 -4.94
C SER A 274 19.30 -10.35 -3.84
N VAL A 275 18.85 -11.00 -2.77
CA VAL A 275 18.37 -10.32 -1.56
C VAL A 275 19.50 -9.55 -0.88
N SER A 276 20.74 -10.06 -0.90
CA SER A 276 21.90 -9.36 -0.33
C SER A 276 22.10 -7.99 -0.95
N GLU A 277 22.00 -7.88 -2.29
CA GLU A 277 22.09 -6.59 -3.00
C GLU A 277 20.94 -5.64 -2.60
N ILE A 278 19.71 -6.18 -2.46
CA ILE A 278 18.56 -5.39 -1.97
C ILE A 278 18.88 -4.82 -0.57
N MET A 279 19.37 -5.66 0.32
CA MET A 279 19.66 -5.28 1.71
C MET A 279 20.83 -4.31 1.81
N GLU A 280 21.82 -4.38 0.94
CA GLU A 280 22.92 -3.41 0.86
C GLU A 280 22.42 -2.01 0.48
N LEU A 281 21.49 -1.92 -0.47
CA LEU A 281 20.93 -0.64 -0.94
C LEU A 281 20.02 0.06 0.08
N VAL A 282 19.45 -0.68 1.04
CA VAL A 282 18.53 -0.11 2.04
C VAL A 282 19.17 0.09 3.41
N LYS A 283 20.34 -0.49 3.67
CA LYS A 283 21.08 -0.24 4.91
C LYS A 283 21.62 1.19 4.90
N PRO A 284 21.56 1.91 6.03
CA PRO A 284 22.22 3.21 6.13
C PRO A 284 23.71 3.02 5.87
N ILE A 285 24.28 3.87 5.01
CA ILE A 285 25.72 3.91 4.77
C ILE A 285 26.37 4.37 6.10
N ASN A 286 26.96 3.42 6.82
CA ASN A 286 27.79 3.74 7.97
C ASN A 286 29.09 4.39 7.43
N ILE A 287 29.08 5.71 7.26
CA ILE A 287 30.30 6.48 7.05
C ILE A 287 31.05 6.42 8.36
N LYS A 288 32.10 5.58 8.40
CA LYS A 288 33.07 5.56 9.51
C LYS A 288 33.98 6.78 9.44
#